data_725b0b8661be674f9152011226504bef
#
_entry.id   725b0b8661be674f9152011226504bef
#
_cell.length_a   1.000
_cell.length_b   1.000
_cell.length_c   1.000
_cell.angle_alpha   90.00
_cell.angle_beta   90.00
_cell.angle_gamma   90.00
#
_symmetry.space_group_name_H-M   'P 1'
#
loop_
_entity.id
_entity.type
_entity.pdbx_description
1 polymer ?
#
loop_
_entity_poly.entity_id
_entity_poly.type
_entity_poly.pdbx_seq_one_letter_code
_entity_poly.pdbx_strand_id
1 'polypeptide(L)' 'MKGKKINVIEYNGHGGIPVGKNIFYLCLICNSVIPSCPDEYTECKCGNVSVDIESARWGAKDISQLVILQIE' A
#
# COMPACT_ATOMS: atom_id res chain seq x y z
N MET A 1 15.83 3.35 21.58
CA MET A 1 14.47 3.15 21.08
C MET A 1 14.40 1.87 20.26
N LYS A 2 13.34 1.14 20.43
CA LYS A 2 13.17 -0.09 19.68
C LYS A 2 12.66 0.22 18.27
N GLY A 3 13.24 -0.42 17.29
CA GLY A 3 12.74 -0.32 15.94
C GLY A 3 11.39 -1.02 15.78
N LYS A 4 10.66 -0.63 14.76
CA LYS A 4 9.42 -1.30 14.42
C LYS A 4 9.73 -2.50 13.54
N LYS A 5 8.93 -3.54 13.66
CA LYS A 5 9.03 -4.67 12.76
C LYS A 5 8.32 -4.35 11.46
N ILE A 6 8.96 -4.67 10.36
CA ILE A 6 8.38 -4.51 9.04
C ILE A 6 8.33 -5.89 8.39
N ASN A 7 7.15 -6.33 8.06
CA ASN A 7 6.95 -7.60 7.37
C ASN A 7 6.40 -7.34 5.97
N VAL A 8 6.89 -8.10 5.00
CA VAL A 8 6.36 -8.03 3.64
C VAL A 8 5.26 -9.06 3.52
N ILE A 9 4.09 -8.61 3.06
CA ILE A 9 2.94 -9.49 2.81
C ILE A 9 2.91 -9.78 1.33
N GLU A 10 2.96 -11.06 0.97
CA GLU A 10 2.87 -11.43 -0.43
C GLU A 10 1.44 -11.23 -0.93
N TYR A 11 1.33 -10.61 -2.10
CA TYR A 11 0.05 -10.37 -2.74
C TYR A 11 0.21 -10.56 -4.24
N ASN A 12 -0.51 -11.51 -4.78
CA ASN A 12 -0.38 -11.90 -6.19
C ASN A 12 -1.45 -11.30 -7.11
N GLY A 13 -2.25 -10.37 -6.58
CA GLY A 13 -3.30 -9.74 -7.37
C GLY A 13 -4.63 -10.49 -7.36
N HIS A 14 -4.71 -11.60 -6.65
CA HIS A 14 -5.95 -12.37 -6.51
C HIS A 14 -6.56 -12.15 -5.13
N GLY A 15 -7.87 -12.03 -5.09
CA GLY A 15 -8.59 -11.79 -3.85
C GLY A 15 -8.49 -10.34 -3.40
N GLY A 16 -8.91 -10.06 -2.17
CA GLY A 16 -8.87 -8.73 -1.62
C GLY A 16 -7.45 -8.28 -1.26
N ILE A 17 -7.12 -7.04 -1.58
CA ILE A 17 -5.84 -6.46 -1.18
C ILE A 17 -5.83 -6.26 0.33
N PRO A 18 -4.72 -6.57 1.04
CA PRO A 18 -4.64 -6.33 2.48
C PRO A 18 -4.79 -4.85 2.81
N VAL A 19 -5.63 -4.55 3.80
CA VAL A 19 -5.90 -3.19 4.26
C VAL A 19 -5.94 -3.20 5.79
N GLY A 20 -5.37 -2.20 6.43
CA GLY A 20 -5.40 -2.08 7.88
C GLY A 20 -4.56 -0.93 8.37
N LYS A 21 -4.69 -0.61 9.66
CA LYS A 21 -3.94 0.50 10.26
C LYS A 21 -2.43 0.31 10.17
N ASN A 22 -1.99 -0.93 10.18
CA ASN A 22 -0.57 -1.26 10.14
C ASN A 22 -0.11 -1.70 8.74
N ILE A 23 -0.99 -1.58 7.75
CA ILE A 23 -0.71 -2.00 6.38
C ILE A 23 -0.39 -0.77 5.54
N PHE A 24 0.71 -0.86 4.80
CA PHE A 24 1.20 0.22 3.93
C PHE A 24 1.55 -0.35 2.58
N TYR A 25 1.56 0.50 1.58
CA TYR A 25 1.91 0.12 0.22
C TYR A 25 3.17 0.85 -0.21
N LEU A 26 4.14 0.08 -0.70
CA LEU A 26 5.38 0.60 -1.25
C LEU A 26 5.31 0.48 -2.77
N CYS A 27 5.49 1.59 -3.47
CA CYS A 27 5.60 1.60 -4.92
C CYS A 27 7.08 1.45 -5.29
N LEU A 28 7.42 0.41 -6.05
CA LEU A 28 8.80 0.17 -6.45
C LEU A 28 9.24 1.10 -7.58
N ILE A 29 8.30 1.77 -8.25
CA ILE A 29 8.64 2.69 -9.33
C ILE A 29 9.19 4.01 -8.76
N CYS A 30 8.50 4.58 -7.78
CA CYS A 30 8.90 5.87 -7.21
C CYS A 30 9.40 5.78 -5.77
N ASN A 31 9.42 4.57 -5.20
CA ASN A 31 9.87 4.28 -3.83
C ASN A 31 9.10 5.05 -2.76
N SER A 32 7.86 5.39 -3.04
CA SER A 32 6.98 6.03 -2.06
C SER A 32 6.23 4.99 -1.26
N VAL A 33 6.00 5.29 0.01
CA VAL A 33 5.17 4.45 0.89
C VAL A 33 3.92 5.25 1.24
N ILE A 34 2.75 4.64 1.05
CA ILE A 34 1.49 5.28 1.42
C ILE A 34 0.70 4.36 2.35
N PRO A 35 -0.12 4.92 3.25
CA PRO A 35 -0.95 4.10 4.12
C PRO A 35 -2.08 3.43 3.35
N SER A 36 -2.55 2.28 3.84
CA SER A 36 -3.71 1.63 3.26
C SER A 36 -5.03 2.19 3.78
N CYS A 37 -4.98 2.92 4.90
CA CYS A 37 -6.17 3.55 5.49
C CYS A 37 -5.92 5.04 5.70
N PRO A 38 -5.76 5.82 4.63
CA PRO A 38 -5.61 7.28 4.76
C PRO A 38 -6.96 7.94 5.06
N ASP A 39 -6.92 9.19 5.51
CA ASP A 39 -8.13 9.94 5.78
C ASP A 39 -8.84 10.39 4.50
N GLU A 40 -8.09 10.51 3.42
CA GLU A 40 -8.62 10.96 2.14
C GLU A 40 -7.87 10.27 1.01
N TYR A 41 -8.28 10.53 -0.22
CA TYR A 41 -7.62 9.95 -1.39
C TYR A 41 -6.12 10.18 -1.31
N THR A 42 -5.37 9.12 -1.57
CA THR A 42 -3.91 9.14 -1.51
C THR A 42 -3.33 8.33 -2.66
N GLU A 43 -2.26 8.84 -3.26
CA GLU A 43 -1.54 8.07 -4.27
C GLU A 43 -0.04 8.28 -4.09
N CYS A 44 0.76 7.36 -4.64
CA CYS A 44 2.21 7.52 -4.62
C CYS A 44 2.63 8.60 -5.62
N LYS A 45 3.91 9.00 -5.56
CA LYS A 45 4.41 10.11 -6.38
C LYS A 45 4.21 9.90 -7.87
N CYS A 46 4.36 8.67 -8.36
CA CYS A 46 4.18 8.38 -9.78
C CYS A 46 2.75 8.02 -10.15
N GLY A 47 1.85 7.90 -9.17
CA GLY A 47 0.46 7.56 -9.40
C GLY A 47 0.18 6.09 -9.65
N ASN A 48 1.19 5.22 -9.55
CA ASN A 48 0.98 3.79 -9.78
C ASN A 48 0.10 3.15 -8.71
N VAL A 49 0.33 3.50 -7.45
CA VAL A 49 -0.42 2.96 -6.32
C VAL A 49 -1.36 4.03 -5.80
N SER A 50 -2.63 3.68 -5.58
CA SER A 50 -3.61 4.64 -5.11
C SER A 50 -4.60 4.00 -4.15
N VAL A 51 -5.10 4.82 -3.24
CA VAL A 51 -6.16 4.45 -2.31
C VAL A 51 -7.25 5.50 -2.39
N ASP A 52 -8.44 5.08 -2.79
CA ASP A 52 -9.61 5.95 -2.86
C ASP A 52 -10.61 5.49 -1.80
N ILE A 53 -10.57 6.16 -0.66
CA ILE A 53 -11.40 5.79 0.48
C ILE A 53 -12.88 5.97 0.18
N GLU A 54 -13.25 7.05 -0.51
CA GLU A 54 -14.66 7.33 -0.81
C GLU A 54 -15.27 6.25 -1.71
N SER A 55 -14.50 5.76 -2.66
CA SER A 55 -14.96 4.72 -3.58
C SER A 55 -14.56 3.32 -3.12
N ALA A 56 -13.88 3.21 -1.98
CA ALA A 56 -13.39 1.95 -1.44
C ALA A 56 -12.55 1.18 -2.47
N ARG A 57 -11.63 1.87 -3.11
CA ARG A 57 -10.74 1.29 -4.12
C ARG A 57 -9.30 1.34 -3.68
N TRP A 58 -8.64 0.21 -3.75
CA TRP A 58 -7.23 0.06 -3.44
C TRP A 58 -6.58 -0.68 -4.59
N GLY A 59 -5.44 -0.21 -5.05
CA GLY A 59 -4.76 -0.94 -6.10
C GLY A 59 -3.60 -0.20 -6.72
N ALA A 60 -3.09 -0.81 -7.78
CA ALA A 60 -1.97 -0.28 -8.54
C ALA A 60 -2.20 -0.53 -10.02
N LYS A 61 -1.70 0.39 -10.85
CA LYS A 61 -1.74 0.22 -12.30
C LYS A 61 -0.86 -0.95 -12.73
N ASP A 62 0.30 -1.08 -12.09
CA ASP A 62 1.20 -2.21 -12.29
C ASP A 62 1.39 -2.89 -10.94
N ILE A 63 0.65 -3.97 -10.73
CA ILE A 63 0.66 -4.69 -9.45
C ILE A 63 2.01 -5.34 -9.17
N SER A 64 2.80 -5.62 -10.19
CA SER A 64 4.13 -6.21 -10.01
C SER A 64 5.11 -5.26 -9.34
N GLN A 65 4.79 -3.96 -9.32
CA GLN A 65 5.62 -2.93 -8.70
C GLN A 65 5.07 -2.50 -7.34
N LEU A 66 4.11 -3.25 -6.80
CA LEU A 66 3.52 -2.99 -5.49
C LEU A 66 4.05 -3.97 -4.47
N VAL A 67 4.52 -3.46 -3.35
CA VAL A 67 4.91 -4.28 -2.20
C VAL A 67 4.01 -3.88 -1.03
N ILE A 68 3.46 -4.87 -0.35
CA ILE A 68 2.60 -4.61 0.78
C ILE A 68 3.40 -4.84 2.05
N LEU A 69 3.40 -3.85 2.93
CA LEU A 69 4.17 -3.86 4.17
C LEU A 69 3.22 -3.87 5.36
N GLN A 70 3.56 -4.66 6.35
CA GLN A 70 2.94 -4.58 7.65
C GLN A 70 3.97 -4.00 8.61
N ILE A 71 3.66 -2.86 9.20
CA ILE A 71 4.57 -2.16 10.11
C ILE A 71 3.95 -2.18 11.50
N GLU A 72 4.63 -2.83 12.42
CA GLU A 72 4.16 -2.93 13.81
C GLU A 72 4.67 -1.82 14.69
#